data_da351e5ef12c1f5318ae71d3e1866f9f
#
_entry.id   da351e5ef12c1f5318ae71d3e1866f9f
#
_cell.length_a   1.000
_cell.length_b   1.000
_cell.length_c   1.000
_cell.angle_alpha   90.00
_cell.angle_beta   90.00
_cell.angle_gamma   90.00
#
_symmetry.space_group_name_H-M   'P 1'
#
loop_
_entity.id
_entity.type
_entity.pdbx_description
1 polymer ?
#
loop_
_entity_poly.entity_id
_entity_poly.type
_entity_poly.pdbx_seq_one_letter_code
_entity_poly.pdbx_strand_id
1 'polypeptide(L)'
;IGFESGGLAMAHPLALAYTRINRVHNNYLHGEIVAISTMAQLALEESTDMHKAARFFARVGLPVHLGQLSMSPDNLDELDILAEVTMTNPNAHHMPIKLSHSLIKQSILDAHHVGVKISDEVGDQAYRRLHH
;
A
#
# COMPACT_ATOMS: atom_id res chain seq x y z
N ILE A 1 -4.39 -7.13 13.68
CA ILE A 1 -4.11 -8.48 13.49
C ILE A 1 -2.64 -8.91 13.54
N GLY A 2 -1.90 -8.58 14.38
CA GLY A 2 -0.60 -9.15 14.59
C GLY A 2 0.58 -8.47 13.91
N PHE A 3 0.36 -7.44 13.13
CA PHE A 3 1.47 -6.66 12.60
C PHE A 3 1.65 -5.44 13.48
N GLU A 4 2.70 -5.46 14.27
CA GLU A 4 3.02 -4.44 15.25
C GLU A 4 3.76 -3.31 14.59
N SER A 5 3.11 -2.53 13.81
CA SER A 5 3.77 -1.41 13.18
C SER A 5 3.22 -0.12 13.76
N GLY A 6 3.99 0.89 13.89
CA GLY A 6 3.70 2.21 14.44
C GLY A 6 2.23 2.64 14.54
N GLY A 7 1.33 1.71 14.85
CA GLY A 7 -0.09 1.95 14.96
C GLY A 7 -0.77 2.23 13.63
N LEU A 8 -0.16 1.87 12.52
CA LEU A 8 -0.68 2.14 11.16
C LEU A 8 -0.87 3.63 10.91
N ALA A 9 -0.04 4.47 11.52
CA ALA A 9 -0.20 5.92 11.46
C ALA A 9 -0.14 6.49 10.04
N MET A 10 0.61 5.84 9.12
CA MET A 10 0.64 6.25 7.72
C MET A 10 -0.36 5.46 6.89
N ALA A 11 -0.60 4.19 7.22
CA ALA A 11 -1.44 3.31 6.39
C ALA A 11 -2.87 3.85 6.27
N HIS A 12 -3.45 4.32 7.36
CA HIS A 12 -4.82 4.82 7.35
C HIS A 12 -4.96 6.11 6.52
N PRO A 13 -4.13 7.14 6.74
CA PRO A 13 -4.11 8.31 5.86
C PRO A 13 -3.82 7.97 4.40
N LEU A 14 -2.91 7.03 4.15
CA LEU A 14 -2.58 6.63 2.79
C LEU A 14 -3.75 5.93 2.12
N ALA A 15 -4.49 5.09 2.87
CA ALA A 15 -5.69 4.45 2.33
C ALA A 15 -6.72 5.50 1.90
N LEU A 16 -6.90 6.56 2.69
CA LEU A 16 -7.77 7.67 2.31
C LEU A 16 -7.26 8.38 1.08
N ALA A 17 -5.94 8.53 0.96
CA ALA A 17 -5.33 9.15 -0.22
C ALA A 17 -5.63 8.36 -1.49
N TYR A 18 -5.56 7.04 -1.44
CA TYR A 18 -5.90 6.19 -2.60
C TYR A 18 -7.31 6.44 -3.09
N THR A 19 -8.25 6.76 -2.19
CA THR A 19 -9.64 7.00 -2.60
C THR A 19 -9.82 8.30 -3.38
N ARG A 20 -8.80 9.17 -3.40
CA ARG A 20 -8.83 10.38 -4.24
C ARG A 20 -8.61 10.07 -5.71
N ILE A 21 -8.12 8.88 -6.01
CA ILE A 21 -7.97 8.42 -7.39
C ILE A 21 -9.27 7.69 -7.73
N ASN A 22 -10.10 8.31 -8.57
CA ASN A 22 -11.46 7.80 -8.87
C ASN A 22 -11.47 6.35 -9.32
N ARG A 23 -10.50 5.97 -10.15
CA ARG A 23 -10.39 4.60 -10.64
C ARG A 23 -10.24 3.61 -9.49
N VAL A 24 -9.45 3.97 -8.49
CA VAL A 24 -9.24 3.12 -7.30
C VAL A 24 -10.48 3.12 -6.42
N HIS A 25 -11.01 4.31 -6.15
CA HIS A 25 -12.18 4.45 -5.29
C HIS A 25 -13.38 3.65 -5.82
N ASN A 26 -13.58 3.67 -7.14
CA ASN A 26 -14.77 3.07 -7.74
C ASN A 26 -14.68 1.58 -7.97
N ASN A 27 -13.47 1.02 -8.03
CA ASN A 27 -13.27 -0.36 -8.47
C ASN A 27 -12.72 -1.30 -7.40
N TYR A 28 -12.33 -0.78 -6.23
CA TYR A 28 -11.69 -1.61 -5.21
C TYR A 28 -12.34 -1.41 -3.85
N LEU A 29 -12.37 -2.48 -3.07
CA LEU A 29 -12.95 -2.46 -1.73
C LEU A 29 -12.00 -1.77 -0.75
N HIS A 30 -12.56 -1.22 0.32
CA HIS A 30 -11.77 -0.56 1.35
C HIS A 30 -10.69 -1.49 1.92
N GLY A 31 -11.03 -2.75 2.19
CA GLY A 31 -10.07 -3.72 2.70
C GLY A 31 -8.90 -3.96 1.75
N GLU A 32 -9.14 -3.89 0.44
CA GLU A 32 -8.09 -4.04 -0.56
C GLU A 32 -7.14 -2.84 -0.53
N ILE A 33 -7.68 -1.65 -0.38
CA ILE A 33 -6.90 -0.43 -0.30
C ILE A 33 -6.09 -0.40 1.00
N VAL A 34 -6.68 -0.84 2.11
CA VAL A 34 -5.99 -0.93 3.40
C VAL A 34 -4.83 -1.92 3.33
N ALA A 35 -5.01 -3.06 2.65
CA ALA A 35 -3.94 -4.04 2.52
C ALA A 35 -2.71 -3.46 1.84
N ILE A 36 -2.90 -2.76 0.72
CA ILE A 36 -1.76 -2.19 -0.01
C ILE A 36 -1.14 -1.02 0.77
N SER A 37 -1.95 -0.27 1.50
CA SER A 37 -1.45 0.82 2.34
C SER A 37 -0.64 0.28 3.52
N THR A 38 -1.05 -0.85 4.08
CA THR A 38 -0.30 -1.53 5.14
C THR A 38 1.08 -1.96 4.64
N MET A 39 1.16 -2.43 3.40
CA MET A 39 2.45 -2.78 2.81
C MET A 39 3.39 -1.57 2.77
N ALA A 40 2.87 -0.40 2.40
CA ALA A 40 3.68 0.82 2.39
C ALA A 40 4.12 1.22 3.80
N GLN A 41 3.25 1.07 4.79
CA GLN A 41 3.60 1.32 6.20
C GLN A 41 4.74 0.42 6.65
N LEU A 42 4.67 -0.87 6.32
CA LEU A 42 5.71 -1.82 6.67
C LEU A 42 7.02 -1.49 5.97
N ALA A 43 6.96 -1.05 4.73
CA ALA A 43 8.15 -0.62 3.99
C ALA A 43 8.78 0.62 4.64
N LEU A 44 7.96 1.58 5.05
CA LEU A 44 8.42 2.78 5.71
C LEU A 44 9.19 2.45 7.00
N GLU A 45 8.68 1.49 7.74
CA GLU A 45 9.28 1.08 9.01
C GLU A 45 10.41 0.06 8.84
N GLU A 46 10.70 -0.33 7.60
CA GLU A 46 11.67 -1.37 7.29
C GLU A 46 11.40 -2.64 8.10
N SER A 47 10.12 -2.97 8.21
CA SER A 47 9.67 -4.08 9.03
C SER A 47 10.07 -5.44 8.45
N THR A 48 10.51 -6.35 9.31
CA THR A 48 10.79 -7.72 8.89
C THR A 48 9.52 -8.50 8.56
N ASP A 49 8.34 -7.95 8.89
CA ASP A 49 7.05 -8.59 8.61
C ASP A 49 6.53 -8.32 7.21
N MET A 50 7.19 -7.45 6.44
CA MET A 50 6.66 -7.05 5.14
C MET A 50 6.47 -8.22 4.17
N HIS A 51 7.44 -9.11 4.06
CA HIS A 51 7.33 -10.26 3.17
C HIS A 51 6.26 -11.24 3.63
N LYS A 52 6.17 -11.44 4.94
CA LYS A 52 5.15 -12.30 5.54
C LYS A 52 3.74 -11.76 5.26
N ALA A 53 3.56 -10.45 5.44
CA ALA A 53 2.28 -9.80 5.17
C ALA A 53 1.92 -9.91 3.68
N ALA A 54 2.90 -9.66 2.81
CA ALA A 54 2.67 -9.73 1.37
C ALA A 54 2.25 -11.13 0.94
N ARG A 55 2.88 -12.17 1.47
CA ARG A 55 2.51 -13.55 1.15
C ARG A 55 1.09 -13.86 1.62
N PHE A 56 0.75 -13.43 2.83
CA PHE A 56 -0.60 -13.63 3.35
C PHE A 56 -1.63 -12.93 2.46
N PHE A 57 -1.41 -11.67 2.14
CA PHE A 57 -2.35 -10.90 1.30
C PHE A 57 -2.50 -11.55 -0.08
N ALA A 58 -1.39 -11.97 -0.69
CA ALA A 58 -1.45 -12.61 -2.01
C ALA A 58 -2.27 -13.90 -1.97
N ARG A 59 -2.10 -14.69 -0.92
CA ARG A 59 -2.80 -15.97 -0.79
C ARG A 59 -4.31 -15.82 -0.63
N VAL A 60 -4.74 -14.74 0.02
CA VAL A 60 -6.18 -14.50 0.23
C VAL A 60 -6.81 -13.64 -0.86
N GLY A 61 -6.03 -13.22 -1.85
CA GLY A 61 -6.56 -12.48 -3.00
C GLY A 61 -6.60 -10.98 -2.86
N LEU A 62 -5.87 -10.43 -1.88
CA LEU A 62 -5.75 -8.98 -1.73
C LEU A 62 -4.63 -8.45 -2.63
N PRO A 63 -4.73 -7.18 -3.08
CA PRO A 63 -3.66 -6.62 -3.90
C PRO A 63 -2.39 -6.40 -3.07
N VAL A 64 -1.25 -6.66 -3.69
CA VAL A 64 0.06 -6.49 -3.07
C VAL A 64 0.98 -5.57 -3.85
N HIS A 65 0.58 -5.12 -5.04
CA HIS A 65 1.35 -4.15 -5.82
C HIS A 65 0.42 -3.25 -6.61
N LEU A 66 0.97 -2.14 -7.09
CA LEU A 66 0.18 -1.09 -7.75
C LEU A 66 -0.57 -1.59 -8.99
N GLY A 67 0.02 -2.52 -9.73
CA GLY A 67 -0.63 -3.08 -10.91
C GLY A 67 -1.97 -3.73 -10.61
N GLN A 68 -2.12 -4.25 -9.40
CA GLN A 68 -3.37 -4.86 -8.97
C GLN A 68 -4.42 -3.83 -8.55
N LEU A 69 -4.05 -2.55 -8.49
CA LEU A 69 -4.99 -1.44 -8.31
C LEU A 69 -5.15 -0.64 -9.60
N SER A 70 -4.72 -1.20 -10.73
CA SER A 70 -4.75 -0.50 -12.02
C SER A 70 -3.90 0.77 -12.01
N MET A 71 -2.82 0.75 -11.25
CA MET A 71 -1.87 1.85 -11.14
C MET A 71 -0.49 1.41 -11.61
N SER A 72 0.36 2.38 -11.90
CA SER A 72 1.74 2.12 -12.33
C SER A 72 2.73 2.84 -11.41
N PRO A 73 3.88 2.21 -11.10
CA PRO A 73 4.92 2.90 -10.34
C PRO A 73 5.54 4.06 -11.12
N ASP A 74 5.30 4.12 -12.43
CA ASP A 74 5.82 5.18 -13.29
C ASP A 74 4.90 6.39 -13.38
N ASN A 75 3.68 6.31 -12.86
CA ASN A 75 2.74 7.43 -12.87
C ASN A 75 3.05 8.38 -11.73
N LEU A 76 3.96 9.32 -11.98
CA LEU A 76 4.43 10.26 -10.96
C LEU A 76 3.33 11.17 -10.44
N ASP A 77 2.38 11.54 -11.29
CA ASP A 77 1.28 12.41 -10.87
C ASP A 77 0.42 11.74 -9.80
N GLU A 78 0.11 10.46 -10.00
CA GLU A 78 -0.68 9.73 -9.00
C GLU A 78 0.09 9.50 -7.71
N LEU A 79 1.40 9.22 -7.81
CA LEU A 79 2.24 9.10 -6.62
C LEU A 79 2.30 10.42 -5.85
N ASP A 80 2.36 11.54 -6.55
CA ASP A 80 2.36 12.86 -5.93
C ASP A 80 1.04 13.13 -5.20
N ILE A 81 -0.09 12.74 -5.78
CA ILE A 81 -1.40 12.86 -5.13
C ILE A 81 -1.40 12.06 -3.83
N LEU A 82 -0.93 10.82 -3.87
CA LEU A 82 -0.89 9.98 -2.68
C LEU A 82 -0.03 10.60 -1.58
N ALA A 83 1.14 11.09 -1.94
CA ALA A 83 2.05 11.71 -0.97
C ALA A 83 1.46 12.99 -0.39
N GLU A 84 0.88 13.85 -1.24
CA GLU A 84 0.33 15.13 -0.81
C GLU A 84 -0.85 14.94 0.15
N VAL A 85 -1.79 14.08 -0.21
CA VAL A 85 -2.96 13.85 0.62
C VAL A 85 -2.56 13.22 1.95
N THR A 86 -1.61 12.28 1.93
CA THR A 86 -1.12 11.65 3.15
C THR A 86 -0.45 12.69 4.07
N MET A 87 0.37 13.57 3.51
CA MET A 87 1.08 14.59 4.27
C MET A 87 0.14 15.58 4.95
N THR A 88 -1.00 15.86 4.33
CA THR A 88 -1.96 16.82 4.91
C THR A 88 -2.81 16.23 6.03
N ASN A 89 -2.78 14.91 6.22
CA ASN A 89 -3.56 14.27 7.27
C ASN A 89 -2.82 14.35 8.61
N PRO A 90 -3.41 14.98 9.64
CA PRO A 90 -2.73 15.11 10.94
C PRO A 90 -2.29 13.78 11.55
N ASN A 91 -3.05 12.72 11.33
CA ASN A 91 -2.74 11.42 11.90
C ASN A 91 -1.45 10.80 11.35
N ALA A 92 -1.04 11.20 10.16
CA ALA A 92 0.19 10.70 9.56
C ALA A 92 1.44 11.15 10.33
N HIS A 93 1.33 12.18 11.15
CA HIS A 93 2.47 12.74 11.87
C HIS A 93 2.58 12.25 13.32
N HIS A 94 1.80 11.23 13.69
CA HIS A 94 1.83 10.65 15.04
C HIS A 94 2.88 9.56 15.22
N MET A 95 3.64 9.24 14.18
CA MET A 95 4.67 8.20 14.30
C MET A 95 6.03 8.84 14.57
N PRO A 96 6.99 8.06 15.12
CA PRO A 96 8.32 8.60 15.40
C PRO A 96 9.13 9.00 14.17
N ILE A 97 8.78 8.46 13.02
CA ILE A 97 9.46 8.76 11.76
C ILE A 97 8.85 10.03 11.18
N LYS A 98 9.71 10.99 10.85
CA LYS A 98 9.25 12.23 10.22
C LYS A 98 8.97 11.98 8.75
N LEU A 99 7.71 12.14 8.35
CA LEU A 99 7.30 11.91 6.97
C LEU A 99 7.68 13.08 6.06
N SER A 100 7.93 12.75 4.79
CA SER A 100 8.12 13.70 3.71
C SER A 100 7.49 13.13 2.46
N HIS A 101 7.25 13.96 1.45
CA HIS A 101 6.74 13.47 0.16
C HIS A 101 7.64 12.38 -0.41
N SER A 102 8.95 12.60 -0.39
CA SER A 102 9.92 11.63 -0.92
C SER A 102 9.86 10.32 -0.17
N LEU A 103 9.78 10.36 1.15
CA LEU A 103 9.76 9.16 1.96
C LEU A 103 8.49 8.36 1.73
N ILE A 104 7.34 9.03 1.62
CA ILE A 104 6.07 8.37 1.34
C ILE A 104 6.12 7.69 -0.03
N LYS A 105 6.57 8.41 -1.06
CA LYS A 105 6.66 7.84 -2.41
C LYS A 105 7.62 6.67 -2.45
N GLN A 106 8.77 6.78 -1.77
CA GLN A 106 9.73 5.67 -1.71
C GLN A 106 9.13 4.45 -1.03
N SER A 107 8.38 4.65 0.05
CA SER A 107 7.73 3.55 0.76
C SER A 107 6.71 2.84 -0.13
N ILE A 108 5.93 3.59 -0.90
CA ILE A 108 4.97 3.02 -1.84
C ILE A 108 5.70 2.19 -2.90
N LEU A 109 6.80 2.71 -3.44
CA LEU A 109 7.56 2.01 -4.47
C LEU A 109 8.26 0.77 -3.92
N ASP A 110 8.83 0.85 -2.73
CA ASP A 110 9.46 -0.30 -2.08
C ASP A 110 8.44 -1.41 -1.84
N ALA A 111 7.26 -1.04 -1.36
CA ALA A 111 6.17 -1.99 -1.15
C ALA A 111 5.72 -2.61 -2.47
N HIS A 112 5.64 -1.80 -3.54
CA HIS A 112 5.27 -2.27 -4.86
C HIS A 112 6.26 -3.33 -5.35
N HIS A 113 7.55 -3.06 -5.22
CA HIS A 113 8.57 -4.00 -5.70
C HIS A 113 8.54 -5.32 -4.93
N VAL A 114 8.36 -5.26 -3.61
CA VAL A 114 8.20 -6.47 -2.81
C VAL A 114 6.94 -7.22 -3.23
N GLY A 115 5.85 -6.49 -3.45
CA GLY A 115 4.58 -7.09 -3.87
C GLY A 115 4.67 -7.81 -5.19
N VAL A 116 5.37 -7.23 -6.17
CA VAL A 116 5.58 -7.87 -7.47
C VAL A 116 6.37 -9.16 -7.29
N LYS A 117 7.44 -9.12 -6.51
CA LYS A 117 8.27 -10.29 -6.25
C LYS A 117 7.46 -11.41 -5.58
N ILE A 118 6.66 -11.07 -4.58
CA ILE A 118 5.84 -12.04 -3.87
C ILE A 118 4.74 -12.60 -4.79
N SER A 119 4.14 -11.76 -5.62
CA SER A 119 3.12 -12.20 -6.58
C SER A 119 3.71 -13.21 -7.55
N ASP A 120 4.97 -13.00 -7.97
CA ASP A 120 5.65 -13.95 -8.85
C ASP A 120 5.95 -15.28 -8.14
N GLU A 121 6.30 -15.24 -6.85
CA GLU A 121 6.60 -16.45 -6.07
C GLU A 121 5.36 -17.26 -5.72
N VAL A 122 4.32 -16.59 -5.24
CA VAL A 122 3.12 -17.23 -4.71
C VAL A 122 2.07 -17.45 -5.78
N GLY A 123 2.10 -16.62 -6.82
CA GLY A 123 1.07 -16.59 -7.84
C GLY A 123 -0.04 -15.63 -7.48
N ASP A 124 -0.86 -15.27 -8.47
CA ASP A 124 -1.95 -14.33 -8.29
C ASP A 124 -3.32 -14.95 -8.56
N GLN A 125 -3.42 -16.28 -8.46
CA GLN A 125 -4.66 -16.98 -8.76
C GLN A 125 -5.81 -16.55 -7.85
N ALA A 126 -5.54 -16.36 -6.56
CA ALA A 126 -6.58 -15.92 -5.64
C ALA A 126 -7.08 -14.52 -5.99
N TYR A 127 -6.16 -13.61 -6.34
CA TYR A 127 -6.52 -12.27 -6.78
C TYR A 127 -7.37 -12.31 -8.04
N ARG A 128 -6.96 -13.10 -9.03
CA ARG A 128 -7.70 -13.21 -10.31
C ARG A 128 -9.10 -13.75 -10.12
N ARG A 129 -9.28 -14.71 -9.21
CA ARG A 129 -10.61 -15.27 -8.94
C ARG A 129 -11.58 -14.24 -8.40
N LEU A 130 -11.07 -13.22 -7.69
CA LEU A 130 -11.89 -12.20 -7.06
C LEU A 130 -12.11 -10.98 -7.95
N HIS A 131 -11.28 -10.80 -8.99
CA HIS A 131 -11.23 -9.53 -9.73
C HIS A 131 -11.42 -9.66 -11.24
N HIS A 132 -12.10 -10.68 -11.71
CA HIS A 132 -12.38 -10.69 -13.15
C HIS A 132 -13.85 -10.60 -13.50
#